data_a60317b3a397cdbca4c6d2f3ce7615bc
#
_entry.id   a60317b3a397cdbca4c6d2f3ce7615bc
#
_cell.length_a   1.000
_cell.length_b   1.000
_cell.length_c   1.000
_cell.angle_alpha   90.00
_cell.angle_beta   90.00
_cell.angle_gamma   90.00
#
_symmetry.space_group_name_H-M   'P 1'
#
loop_
_entity.id
_entity.type
_entity.pdbx_description
1 polymer ?
#
loop_
_entity_poly.entity_id
_entity_poly.type
_entity_poly.pdbx_seq_one_letter_code
_entity_poly.pdbx_strand_id
1 'polypeptide(L)'
;MIEAAHERAIERVLEWIEDAMAVIRYRWDGIHRVRPTGGLVAARFRHCEARSGMPLPHDDVLLTRKGQRPDGLWGSIPTTALHENTVAASAPYDELVAVEVCEALGLVTEPRTVTPGRRPVMEIAGVPHELIRRSARRSDWIAVCSAELEREYVTAVDDDGEPQFLPVVTERARARPNGIAAKMTSPPK
;
A
#
# COMPACT_ATOMS: atom_id res chain seq x y z
N MET A 1 -11.00 -17.19 10.85
CA MET A 1 -9.58 -17.54 11.00
C MET A 1 -8.69 -16.54 10.28
N ILE A 2 -8.72 -16.45 8.94
CA ILE A 2 -7.94 -15.45 8.17
C ILE A 2 -8.22 -14.01 8.62
N GLU A 3 -9.48 -13.65 8.82
CA GLU A 3 -9.85 -12.32 9.35
C GLU A 3 -9.23 -12.02 10.72
N ALA A 4 -9.17 -13.01 11.61
CA ALA A 4 -8.55 -12.82 12.92
C ALA A 4 -7.02 -12.65 12.83
N ALA A 5 -6.37 -13.33 11.89
CA ALA A 5 -4.95 -13.15 11.60
C ALA A 5 -4.66 -11.75 11.05
N HIS A 6 -5.48 -11.31 10.10
CA HIS A 6 -5.44 -9.97 9.53
C HIS A 6 -5.64 -8.88 10.60
N GLU A 7 -6.62 -9.08 11.50
CA GLU A 7 -6.90 -8.17 12.61
C GLU A 7 -5.68 -7.98 13.51
N ARG A 8 -5.10 -9.10 13.98
CA ARG A 8 -3.89 -9.06 14.84
C ARG A 8 -2.69 -8.43 14.15
N ALA A 9 -2.50 -8.69 12.87
CA ALA A 9 -1.40 -8.10 12.12
C ALA A 9 -1.55 -6.58 12.00
N ILE A 10 -2.75 -6.09 11.73
CA ILE A 10 -3.03 -4.65 11.66
C ILE A 10 -2.80 -3.98 13.02
N GLU A 11 -3.31 -4.57 14.10
CA GLU A 11 -3.13 -4.03 15.46
C GLU A 11 -1.65 -3.88 15.78
N ARG A 12 -0.85 -4.90 15.58
CA ARG A 12 0.61 -4.86 15.82
C ARG A 12 1.33 -3.82 14.96
N VAL A 13 0.93 -3.66 13.71
CA VAL A 13 1.54 -2.66 12.84
C VAL A 13 1.13 -1.24 13.25
N LEU A 14 -0.10 -1.03 13.67
CA LEU A 14 -0.56 0.26 14.19
C LEU A 14 0.18 0.63 15.48
N GLU A 15 0.38 -0.32 16.39
CA GLU A 15 1.20 -0.14 17.59
C GLU A 15 2.64 0.24 17.23
N TRP A 16 3.22 -0.44 16.25
CA TRP A 16 4.57 -0.10 15.78
C TRP A 16 4.64 1.30 15.14
N ILE A 17 3.64 1.69 14.33
CA ILE A 17 3.54 3.03 13.75
C ILE A 17 3.43 4.09 14.86
N GLU A 18 2.62 3.82 15.87
CA GLU A 18 2.48 4.71 17.02
C GLU A 18 3.80 4.89 17.76
N ASP A 19 4.48 3.79 18.06
CA ASP A 19 5.74 3.81 18.78
C ASP A 19 6.89 4.44 18.00
N ALA A 20 7.00 4.13 16.73
CA ALA A 20 8.14 4.55 15.91
C ALA A 20 7.98 5.95 15.30
N MET A 21 6.74 6.37 15.00
CA MET A 21 6.49 7.53 14.15
C MET A 21 5.59 8.60 14.76
N ALA A 22 4.80 8.28 15.81
CA ALA A 22 3.87 9.22 16.39
C ALA A 22 4.56 10.24 17.29
N VAL A 23 5.12 11.26 16.66
CA VAL A 23 5.79 12.35 17.39
C VAL A 23 5.17 13.69 17.01
N ILE A 24 4.66 14.38 18.01
CA ILE A 24 4.20 15.76 17.89
C ILE A 24 5.37 16.70 18.01
N ARG A 25 5.51 17.61 17.06
CA ARG A 25 6.51 18.67 17.09
C ARG A 25 5.82 20.00 17.37
N TYR A 26 6.24 20.67 18.43
CA TYR A 26 5.76 22.01 18.75
C TYR A 26 6.91 22.92 19.21
N ARG A 27 6.68 24.23 19.17
CA ARG A 27 7.65 25.26 19.58
C ARG A 27 7.13 25.96 20.83
N TRP A 28 7.92 25.87 21.89
CA TRP A 28 7.75 26.62 23.13
C TRP A 28 9.14 26.74 23.75
N ASP A 29 9.72 27.93 23.76
CA ASP A 29 11.10 28.15 24.22
C ASP A 29 12.09 27.09 23.66
N GLY A 30 12.00 26.86 22.33
CA GLY A 30 12.72 25.81 21.64
C GLY A 30 11.80 24.86 20.85
N ILE A 31 12.41 23.80 20.30
CA ILE A 31 11.67 22.76 19.57
C ILE A 31 11.52 21.55 20.49
N HIS A 32 10.28 21.22 20.83
CA HIS A 32 9.94 20.06 21.61
C HIS A 32 9.37 18.95 20.71
N ARG A 33 9.67 17.72 21.08
CA ARG A 33 9.14 16.49 20.47
C ARG A 33 8.53 15.65 21.57
N VAL A 34 7.25 15.35 21.46
CA VAL A 34 6.52 14.55 22.45
C VAL A 34 5.67 13.50 21.76
N ARG A 35 5.47 12.38 22.42
CA ARG A 35 4.48 11.40 21.97
C ARG A 35 3.06 11.86 22.31
N PRO A 36 2.05 11.52 21.48
CA PRO A 36 0.67 11.75 21.83
C PRO A 36 0.30 11.00 23.13
N THR A 37 -0.37 11.65 24.05
CA THR A 37 -0.78 11.03 25.34
C THR A 37 -1.89 10.01 25.17
N GLY A 38 -2.75 10.18 24.17
CA GLY A 38 -3.86 9.27 23.83
C GLY A 38 -3.58 8.37 22.63
N GLY A 39 -2.31 8.26 22.21
CA GLY A 39 -1.94 7.47 21.05
C GLY A 39 -2.35 8.10 19.71
N LEU A 40 -2.32 7.30 18.65
CA LEU A 40 -2.83 7.65 17.34
C LEU A 40 -4.31 7.33 17.20
N VAL A 41 -5.05 8.23 16.57
CA VAL A 41 -6.42 7.93 16.14
C VAL A 41 -6.39 7.41 14.71
N ALA A 42 -6.87 6.19 14.53
CA ALA A 42 -6.96 5.54 13.24
C ALA A 42 -8.42 5.16 12.94
N ALA A 43 -8.89 5.48 11.75
CA ALA A 43 -10.17 4.97 11.24
C ALA A 43 -9.89 3.85 10.24
N ARG A 44 -10.53 2.69 10.42
CA ARG A 44 -10.36 1.50 9.59
C ARG A 44 -11.61 1.23 8.78
N PHE A 45 -11.43 0.96 7.51
CA PHE A 45 -12.51 0.63 6.57
C PHE A 45 -12.18 -0.70 5.91
N ARG A 46 -12.93 -1.74 6.26
CA ARG A 46 -12.73 -3.08 5.73
C ARG A 46 -13.39 -3.25 4.38
N HIS A 47 -12.62 -3.76 3.44
CA HIS A 47 -13.06 -4.14 2.10
C HIS A 47 -12.71 -5.60 1.83
N CYS A 48 -13.58 -6.28 1.09
CA CYS A 48 -13.39 -7.68 0.70
C CYS A 48 -13.07 -7.85 -0.79
N GLU A 49 -13.12 -6.77 -1.55
CA GLU A 49 -12.96 -6.80 -3.00
C GLU A 49 -11.92 -5.78 -3.48
N ALA A 50 -11.10 -6.20 -4.42
CA ALA A 50 -10.26 -5.29 -5.18
C ALA A 50 -11.12 -4.50 -6.17
N ARG A 51 -10.57 -3.39 -6.72
CA ARG A 51 -11.23 -2.63 -7.81
C ARG A 51 -11.54 -3.46 -9.07
N SER A 52 -10.92 -4.61 -9.20
CA SER A 52 -11.17 -5.57 -10.28
C SER A 52 -12.35 -6.51 -10.01
N GLY A 53 -13.01 -6.41 -8.86
CA GLY A 53 -14.03 -7.37 -8.40
C GLY A 53 -13.45 -8.71 -7.93
N MET A 54 -12.13 -8.84 -7.87
CA MET A 54 -11.48 -10.05 -7.32
C MET A 54 -11.51 -10.01 -5.79
N PRO A 55 -11.69 -11.15 -5.12
CA PRO A 55 -11.61 -11.24 -3.67
C PRO A 55 -10.24 -10.76 -3.19
N LEU A 56 -10.24 -9.74 -2.36
CA LEU A 56 -9.04 -9.18 -1.72
C LEU A 56 -9.44 -8.57 -0.38
N PRO A 57 -9.41 -9.34 0.70
CA PRO A 57 -9.61 -8.79 2.04
C PRO A 57 -8.50 -7.80 2.36
N HIS A 58 -8.86 -6.55 2.65
CA HIS A 58 -7.92 -5.50 3.03
C HIS A 58 -8.61 -4.42 3.86
N ASP A 59 -7.84 -3.69 4.63
CA ASP A 59 -8.31 -2.55 5.38
C ASP A 59 -7.62 -1.27 4.86
N ASP A 60 -8.42 -0.27 4.51
CA ASP A 60 -7.94 1.09 4.34
C ASP A 60 -7.84 1.75 5.71
N VAL A 61 -6.65 2.19 6.11
CA VAL A 61 -6.39 2.80 7.40
C VAL A 61 -6.07 4.28 7.23
N LEU A 62 -6.94 5.13 7.75
CA LEU A 62 -6.74 6.57 7.79
C LEU A 62 -6.16 6.98 9.14
N LEU A 63 -4.90 7.41 9.15
CA LEU A 63 -4.24 7.92 10.35
C LEU A 63 -4.45 9.43 10.48
N THR A 64 -4.83 9.87 11.68
CA THR A 64 -4.96 11.30 11.96
C THR A 64 -3.58 11.97 12.02
N ARG A 65 -3.53 13.21 11.54
CA ARG A 65 -2.34 14.08 11.65
C ARG A 65 -2.31 14.89 12.95
N LYS A 66 -3.19 14.59 13.88
CA LYS A 66 -3.33 15.29 15.16
C LYS A 66 -3.21 14.30 16.28
N GLY A 67 -2.48 14.70 17.32
CA GLY A 67 -2.39 13.99 18.58
C GLY A 67 -2.47 14.95 19.73
N GLN A 68 -2.92 14.46 20.89
CA GLN A 68 -2.99 15.26 22.10
C GLN A 68 -1.63 15.28 22.79
N ARG A 69 -1.17 16.47 23.14
CA ARG A 69 0.08 16.70 23.88
C ARG A 69 -0.15 16.47 25.39
N PRO A 70 0.92 16.31 26.19
CA PRO A 70 0.81 16.19 27.64
C PRO A 70 0.13 17.37 28.33
N ASP A 71 0.15 18.56 27.71
CA ASP A 71 -0.56 19.77 28.20
C ASP A 71 -2.04 19.83 27.80
N GLY A 72 -2.57 18.78 27.16
CA GLY A 72 -3.97 18.69 26.73
C GLY A 72 -4.25 19.37 25.39
N LEU A 73 -3.32 20.13 24.83
CA LEU A 73 -3.51 20.79 23.54
C LEU A 73 -3.26 19.81 22.37
N TRP A 74 -3.88 20.09 21.24
CA TRP A 74 -3.67 19.30 20.03
C TRP A 74 -2.47 19.79 19.23
N GLY A 75 -1.59 18.87 18.89
CA GLY A 75 -0.42 19.12 18.06
C GLY A 75 -0.47 18.37 16.73
N SER A 76 0.36 18.78 15.78
CA SER A 76 0.45 18.12 14.49
C SER A 76 1.56 17.07 14.48
N ILE A 77 1.26 15.90 13.92
CA ILE A 77 2.21 14.84 13.62
C ILE A 77 2.73 15.09 12.20
N PRO A 78 4.05 15.19 11.99
CA PRO A 78 4.62 15.40 10.67
C PRO A 78 4.32 14.23 9.74
N THR A 79 3.68 14.49 8.60
CA THR A 79 3.36 13.46 7.62
C THR A 79 4.57 12.92 6.88
N THR A 80 5.65 13.67 6.82
CA THR A 80 6.90 13.24 6.18
C THR A 80 7.40 11.92 6.76
N ALA A 81 7.44 11.82 8.10
CA ALA A 81 7.85 10.59 8.76
C ALA A 81 6.94 9.38 8.42
N LEU A 82 5.63 9.61 8.31
CA LEU A 82 4.67 8.58 7.90
C LEU A 82 4.91 8.13 6.46
N HIS A 83 5.11 9.08 5.54
CA HIS A 83 5.36 8.76 4.13
C HIS A 83 6.70 8.05 3.91
N GLU A 84 7.77 8.52 4.55
CA GLU A 84 9.10 7.93 4.44
C GLU A 84 9.15 6.49 4.97
N ASN A 85 8.31 6.16 5.94
CA ASN A 85 8.26 4.86 6.57
C ASN A 85 7.09 3.96 6.11
N THR A 86 6.34 4.36 5.09
CA THR A 86 5.21 3.55 4.57
C THR A 86 5.66 2.15 4.16
N VAL A 87 6.79 2.04 3.45
CA VAL A 87 7.36 0.74 3.05
C VAL A 87 7.82 -0.06 4.25
N ALA A 88 8.41 0.61 5.25
CA ALA A 88 8.83 -0.04 6.49
C ALA A 88 7.65 -0.52 7.34
N ALA A 89 6.48 0.10 7.22
CA ALA A 89 5.25 -0.34 7.88
C ALA A 89 4.57 -1.51 7.15
N SER A 90 4.64 -1.57 5.83
CA SER A 90 4.03 -2.67 5.06
C SER A 90 4.77 -4.00 5.21
N ALA A 91 6.11 -3.96 5.29
CA ALA A 91 6.91 -5.18 5.39
C ALA A 91 6.58 -6.05 6.64
N PRO A 92 6.53 -5.50 7.86
CA PRO A 92 6.12 -6.28 9.03
C PRO A 92 4.66 -6.74 8.96
N TYR A 93 3.77 -5.98 8.32
CA TYR A 93 2.39 -6.41 8.11
C TYR A 93 2.34 -7.69 7.26
N ASP A 94 3.00 -7.70 6.11
CA ASP A 94 3.03 -8.85 5.22
C ASP A 94 3.59 -10.10 5.92
N GLU A 95 4.65 -9.94 6.72
CA GLU A 95 5.25 -11.02 7.50
C GLU A 95 4.30 -11.54 8.59
N LEU A 96 3.68 -10.64 9.35
CA LEU A 96 2.77 -11.00 10.43
C LEU A 96 1.55 -11.76 9.89
N VAL A 97 0.93 -11.28 8.80
CA VAL A 97 -0.19 -11.98 8.17
C VAL A 97 0.23 -13.35 7.68
N ALA A 98 1.39 -13.45 7.02
CA ALA A 98 1.88 -14.72 6.51
C ALA A 98 2.11 -15.74 7.65
N VAL A 99 2.76 -15.32 8.73
CA VAL A 99 2.99 -16.18 9.91
C VAL A 99 1.67 -16.63 10.53
N GLU A 100 0.79 -15.70 10.85
CA GLU A 100 -0.48 -15.97 11.52
C GLU A 100 -1.39 -16.88 10.67
N VAL A 101 -1.44 -16.69 9.35
CA VAL A 101 -2.23 -17.52 8.45
C VAL A 101 -1.60 -18.91 8.31
N CYS A 102 -0.29 -19.01 8.18
CA CYS A 102 0.41 -20.26 8.05
C CYS A 102 0.29 -21.11 9.32
N GLU A 103 0.46 -20.51 10.49
CA GLU A 103 0.26 -21.20 11.77
C GLU A 103 -1.18 -21.71 11.94
N ALA A 104 -2.17 -20.85 11.59
CA ALA A 104 -3.58 -21.20 11.74
C ALA A 104 -4.05 -22.30 10.79
N LEU A 105 -3.43 -22.45 9.63
CA LEU A 105 -3.82 -23.39 8.58
C LEU A 105 -2.85 -24.58 8.42
N GLY A 106 -1.74 -24.60 9.16
CA GLY A 106 -0.68 -25.59 9.01
C GLY A 106 0.03 -25.49 7.65
N LEU A 107 0.17 -24.27 7.11
CA LEU A 107 0.82 -24.02 5.83
C LEU A 107 2.29 -23.62 6.04
N VAL A 108 3.07 -23.74 4.99
CA VAL A 108 4.49 -23.32 4.94
C VAL A 108 4.64 -22.25 3.89
N THR A 109 5.60 -21.35 4.10
CA THR A 109 5.97 -20.34 3.11
C THR A 109 7.27 -20.70 2.40
N GLU A 110 7.40 -20.23 1.17
CA GLU A 110 8.62 -20.32 0.37
C GLU A 110 9.00 -18.95 -0.22
N PRO A 111 10.29 -18.65 -0.36
CA PRO A 111 10.73 -17.39 -0.93
C PRO A 111 10.59 -17.37 -2.45
N ARG A 112 9.94 -16.34 -3.01
CA ARG A 112 9.88 -16.09 -4.45
C ARG A 112 10.60 -14.79 -4.81
N THR A 113 11.53 -14.87 -5.73
CA THR A 113 12.20 -13.69 -6.27
C THR A 113 11.32 -13.03 -7.34
N VAL A 114 10.77 -11.88 -7.02
CA VAL A 114 9.96 -11.05 -7.95
C VAL A 114 10.87 -10.14 -8.78
N THR A 115 11.81 -9.50 -8.12
CA THR A 115 12.75 -8.56 -8.72
C THR A 115 14.17 -8.97 -8.35
N PRO A 116 15.05 -9.23 -9.32
CA PRO A 116 16.45 -9.53 -9.04
C PRO A 116 17.12 -8.45 -8.19
N GLY A 117 17.88 -8.86 -7.17
CA GLY A 117 18.56 -7.94 -6.25
C GLY A 117 17.67 -7.29 -5.19
N ARG A 118 16.38 -7.59 -5.16
CA ARG A 118 15.46 -7.19 -4.08
C ARG A 118 15.18 -8.38 -3.16
N ARG A 119 14.74 -8.06 -1.93
CA ARG A 119 14.30 -9.08 -0.98
C ARG A 119 13.20 -9.94 -1.63
N PRO A 120 13.27 -11.28 -1.52
CA PRO A 120 12.22 -12.16 -2.01
C PRO A 120 10.92 -11.93 -1.23
N VAL A 121 9.81 -12.15 -1.89
CA VAL A 121 8.48 -12.16 -1.27
C VAL A 121 8.22 -13.57 -0.75
N MET A 122 7.72 -13.69 0.47
CA MET A 122 7.30 -14.97 1.03
C MET A 122 5.90 -15.29 0.52
N GLU A 123 5.74 -16.44 -0.07
CA GLU A 123 4.45 -16.94 -0.58
C GLU A 123 4.11 -18.30 0.02
N ILE A 124 2.84 -18.65 0.01
CA ILE A 124 2.40 -19.97 0.50
C ILE A 124 2.93 -21.04 -0.46
N ALA A 125 3.68 -21.99 0.09
CA ALA A 125 4.29 -23.07 -0.67
C ALA A 125 3.23 -23.92 -1.38
N GLY A 126 3.53 -24.33 -2.61
CA GLY A 126 2.65 -25.16 -3.43
C GLY A 126 1.49 -24.43 -4.11
N VAL A 127 1.35 -23.11 -3.96
CA VAL A 127 0.38 -22.33 -4.73
C VAL A 127 0.93 -22.07 -6.13
N PRO A 128 0.23 -22.51 -7.21
CA PRO A 128 0.70 -22.29 -8.56
C PRO A 128 0.84 -20.79 -8.87
N HIS A 129 1.99 -20.41 -9.43
CA HIS A 129 2.26 -19.00 -9.79
C HIS A 129 1.21 -18.40 -10.73
N GLU A 130 0.61 -19.23 -11.59
CA GLU A 130 -0.48 -18.79 -12.46
C GLU A 130 -1.70 -18.33 -11.69
N LEU A 131 -2.03 -19.00 -10.58
CA LEU A 131 -3.14 -18.60 -9.70
C LEU A 131 -2.86 -17.25 -9.03
N ILE A 132 -1.64 -17.06 -8.56
CA ILE A 132 -1.19 -15.79 -7.97
C ILE A 132 -1.32 -14.66 -8.99
N ARG A 133 -0.84 -14.87 -10.22
CA ARG A 133 -0.95 -13.89 -11.30
C ARG A 133 -2.41 -13.56 -11.66
N ARG A 134 -3.29 -14.54 -11.66
CA ARG A 134 -4.73 -14.30 -11.93
C ARG A 134 -5.36 -13.38 -10.89
N SER A 135 -4.89 -13.42 -9.65
CA SER A 135 -5.36 -12.54 -8.58
C SER A 135 -4.73 -11.15 -8.64
N ALA A 136 -3.49 -11.03 -9.15
CA ALA A 136 -2.69 -9.81 -9.19
C ALA A 136 -2.88 -8.98 -10.49
N ARG A 137 -4.05 -8.97 -11.08
CA ARG A 137 -4.36 -8.31 -12.37
C ARG A 137 -4.09 -6.81 -12.41
N ARG A 138 -4.04 -6.15 -11.26
CA ARG A 138 -3.80 -4.69 -11.21
C ARG A 138 -2.46 -4.30 -11.82
N SER A 139 -1.41 -5.08 -11.59
CA SER A 139 -0.07 -4.83 -12.16
C SER A 139 -0.09 -4.91 -13.68
N ASP A 140 -0.78 -5.91 -14.23
CA ASP A 140 -0.91 -6.08 -15.67
C ASP A 140 -1.70 -4.93 -16.31
N TRP A 141 -2.76 -4.47 -15.64
CA TRP A 141 -3.53 -3.31 -16.11
C TRP A 141 -2.72 -2.01 -16.06
N ILE A 142 -1.95 -1.79 -15.00
CA ILE A 142 -1.06 -0.63 -14.91
C ILE A 142 -0.05 -0.67 -16.07
N ALA A 143 0.54 -1.83 -16.36
CA ALA A 143 1.49 -1.98 -17.43
C ALA A 143 0.86 -1.67 -18.82
N VAL A 144 -0.34 -2.19 -19.10
CA VAL A 144 -1.06 -1.91 -20.33
C VAL A 144 -1.42 -0.42 -20.45
N CYS A 145 -1.99 0.18 -19.38
CA CYS A 145 -2.32 1.59 -19.39
C CYS A 145 -1.08 2.50 -19.54
N SER A 146 0.03 2.11 -18.90
CA SER A 146 1.30 2.85 -19.05
C SER A 146 1.79 2.81 -20.50
N ALA A 147 1.79 1.62 -21.12
CA ALA A 147 2.20 1.47 -22.51
C ALA A 147 1.29 2.21 -23.51
N GLU A 148 -0.01 2.32 -23.23
CA GLU A 148 -0.94 3.14 -24.02
C GLU A 148 -0.64 4.63 -23.86
N LEU A 149 -0.45 5.09 -22.62
CA LEU A 149 -0.11 6.49 -22.34
C LEU A 149 1.25 6.88 -22.92
N GLU A 150 2.23 5.98 -22.90
CA GLU A 150 3.54 6.19 -23.53
C GLU A 150 3.39 6.33 -25.05
N ARG A 151 2.56 5.51 -25.68
CA ARG A 151 2.28 5.62 -27.14
C ARG A 151 1.56 6.91 -27.50
N GLU A 152 0.54 7.29 -26.72
CA GLU A 152 -0.16 8.58 -26.92
C GLU A 152 0.81 9.76 -26.76
N TYR A 153 1.76 9.67 -25.82
CA TYR A 153 2.75 10.70 -25.59
C TYR A 153 3.76 10.82 -26.73
N VAL A 154 4.29 9.72 -27.21
CA VAL A 154 5.23 9.70 -28.36
C VAL A 154 4.58 10.22 -29.64
N THR A 155 3.26 10.05 -29.81
CA THR A 155 2.51 10.60 -30.94
C THR A 155 2.11 12.06 -30.78
N ALA A 156 2.15 12.60 -29.57
CA ALA A 156 1.80 13.99 -29.24
C ALA A 156 3.05 14.89 -29.04
N VAL A 157 4.18 14.52 -29.66
CA VAL A 157 5.38 15.36 -29.63
C VAL A 157 5.10 16.67 -30.37
N ASP A 158 5.31 17.80 -29.70
CA ASP A 158 5.18 19.15 -30.25
C ASP A 158 6.08 19.36 -31.48
N ASP A 159 5.72 20.33 -32.33
CA ASP A 159 6.45 20.74 -33.54
C ASP A 159 7.94 21.09 -33.28
N ASP A 160 8.34 21.28 -32.03
CA ASP A 160 9.71 21.60 -31.61
C ASP A 160 10.56 20.40 -31.18
N GLY A 161 10.01 19.16 -31.18
CA GLY A 161 10.77 17.92 -30.99
C GLY A 161 11.37 17.68 -29.61
N GLU A 162 11.05 18.51 -28.61
CA GLU A 162 11.52 18.32 -27.23
C GLU A 162 10.56 17.43 -26.45
N PRO A 163 11.05 16.34 -25.83
CA PRO A 163 10.21 15.46 -25.01
C PRO A 163 9.78 16.20 -23.75
N GLN A 164 8.52 16.57 -23.64
CA GLN A 164 7.97 17.02 -22.37
C GLN A 164 8.02 15.86 -21.37
N PHE A 165 8.90 15.97 -20.40
CA PHE A 165 9.02 15.02 -19.30
C PHE A 165 7.72 15.03 -18.50
N LEU A 166 6.90 13.96 -18.67
CA LEU A 166 5.76 13.71 -17.81
C LEU A 166 6.14 12.68 -16.74
N PRO A 167 6.45 13.08 -15.51
CA PRO A 167 6.62 12.13 -14.39
C PRO A 167 5.30 11.42 -13.99
N VAL A 168 4.25 11.54 -14.78
CA VAL A 168 2.85 11.30 -14.40
C VAL A 168 2.23 10.09 -15.11
N VAL A 169 2.94 9.41 -16.03
CA VAL A 169 2.34 8.27 -16.77
C VAL A 169 1.88 7.18 -15.81
N THR A 170 2.72 6.81 -14.85
CA THR A 170 2.39 5.76 -13.88
C THR A 170 1.29 6.18 -12.89
N GLU A 171 1.25 7.46 -12.49
CA GLU A 171 0.18 7.98 -11.64
C GLU A 171 -1.15 8.09 -12.39
N ARG A 172 -1.13 8.56 -13.64
CA ARG A 172 -2.33 8.58 -14.48
C ARG A 172 -2.87 7.19 -14.78
N ALA A 173 -1.99 6.21 -15.01
CA ALA A 173 -2.40 4.82 -15.18
C ALA A 173 -3.04 4.23 -13.92
N ARG A 174 -2.53 4.60 -12.74
CA ARG A 174 -3.09 4.21 -11.44
C ARG A 174 -4.43 4.89 -11.14
N ALA A 175 -4.62 6.11 -11.61
CA ALA A 175 -5.81 6.94 -11.35
C ALA A 175 -6.96 6.67 -12.33
N ARG A 176 -6.72 6.05 -13.49
CA ARG A 176 -7.79 5.75 -14.46
C ARG A 176 -8.87 4.86 -13.80
N PRO A 177 -10.12 5.31 -13.76
CA PRO A 177 -11.22 4.52 -13.20
C PRO A 177 -11.54 3.34 -14.12
N ASN A 178 -12.23 2.35 -13.57
CA ASN A 178 -12.55 1.02 -14.11
C ASN A 178 -13.16 0.94 -15.54
N GLY A 179 -13.32 2.06 -16.27
CA GLY A 179 -13.88 2.06 -17.64
C GLY A 179 -13.06 1.23 -18.66
N ILE A 180 -11.76 1.02 -18.40
CA ILE A 180 -10.92 0.16 -19.25
C ILE A 180 -11.14 -1.32 -18.90
N ALA A 181 -11.51 -1.63 -17.66
CA ALA A 181 -11.80 -3.00 -17.23
C ALA A 181 -12.96 -3.64 -18.04
N ALA A 182 -13.96 -2.86 -18.40
CA ALA A 182 -15.09 -3.33 -19.19
C ALA A 182 -14.72 -3.71 -20.64
N LYS A 183 -13.66 -3.13 -21.19
CA LYS A 183 -13.18 -3.46 -22.55
C LYS A 183 -12.29 -4.70 -22.61
N MET A 184 -11.64 -5.05 -21.48
CA MET A 184 -10.71 -6.19 -21.42
C MET A 184 -11.36 -7.52 -21.01
N THR A 185 -12.64 -7.53 -20.63
CA THR A 185 -13.37 -8.75 -20.24
C THR A 185 -13.92 -9.55 -21.43
N SER A 186 -13.87 -9.03 -22.65
CA SER A 186 -14.23 -9.79 -23.84
C SER A 186 -13.00 -10.53 -24.36
N PRO A 187 -12.99 -11.89 -24.36
CA PRO A 187 -11.91 -12.64 -25.00
C PRO A 187 -11.94 -12.35 -26.51
N PRO A 188 -10.78 -12.32 -27.18
CA PRO A 188 -10.74 -12.23 -28.62
C PRO A 188 -11.46 -13.46 -29.19
N LYS A 189 -12.34 -13.20 -30.17
CA LYS A 189 -13.02 -14.26 -30.95
C LYS A 189 -12.03 -14.97 -31.83
#